data_a1be924af0aae96fb5360e7808f98fd1
#
_entry.id   a1be924af0aae96fb5360e7808f98fd1
#
_cell.length_a   1.000
_cell.length_b   1.000
_cell.length_c   1.000
_cell.angle_alpha   90.00
_cell.angle_beta   90.00
_cell.angle_gamma   90.00
#
_symmetry.space_group_name_H-M   'P 1'
#
loop_
_entity.id
_entity.type
_entity.pdbx_description
1 polymer ?
#
loop_
_entity_poly.entity_id
_entity_poly.type
_entity_poly.pdbx_seq_one_letter_code
_entity_poly.pdbx_strand_id
1 'polypeptide(L)'
;MTLEGQQRDALRRALDGRAKSTSDEAKPDPPLHWPSLGAIPAETAWPELRRWVDELRRRYPGLDSYVVPACWYEHESLVVALQALKDHERVAYAPSAPASSGVDWHRAFRDVSALLRQFTADLRCVHGPEHLDSATFDDFVLKDISQRRRRAATVALGQSEVSTIR
;
A
#
# COMPACT_ATOMS: atom_id res chain seq x y z
N MET A 1 20.11 -39.36 -38.15
CA MET A 1 19.53 -38.21 -37.44
C MET A 1 19.93 -36.96 -38.20
N THR A 2 19.00 -36.29 -38.83
CA THR A 2 19.26 -35.14 -39.71
C THR A 2 19.47 -33.88 -38.89
N LEU A 3 20.37 -33.00 -39.33
CA LEU A 3 20.69 -31.69 -38.73
C LEU A 3 19.45 -30.85 -38.42
N GLU A 4 18.39 -30.96 -39.22
CA GLU A 4 17.12 -30.31 -39.04
C GLU A 4 16.35 -30.77 -37.77
N GLY A 5 16.47 -32.03 -37.38
CA GLY A 5 15.89 -32.57 -36.16
C GLY A 5 16.51 -31.97 -34.91
N GLN A 6 17.83 -31.81 -34.90
CA GLN A 6 18.56 -31.22 -33.76
C GLN A 6 18.28 -29.74 -33.60
N GLN A 7 18.08 -28.99 -34.68
CA GLN A 7 17.73 -27.57 -34.65
C GLN A 7 16.30 -27.35 -34.13
N ARG A 8 15.34 -28.18 -34.51
CA ARG A 8 13.95 -28.15 -34.02
C ARG A 8 13.87 -28.44 -32.53
N ASP A 9 14.61 -29.44 -32.03
CA ASP A 9 14.65 -29.80 -30.62
C ASP A 9 15.35 -28.74 -29.76
N ALA A 10 16.37 -28.09 -30.32
CA ALA A 10 17.05 -26.96 -29.63
C ALA A 10 16.13 -25.74 -29.53
N LEU A 11 15.40 -25.42 -30.60
CA LEU A 11 14.43 -24.32 -30.63
C LEU A 11 13.28 -24.57 -29.67
N ARG A 12 12.76 -25.80 -29.63
CA ARG A 12 11.67 -26.21 -28.72
C ARG A 12 12.10 -26.09 -27.25
N ARG A 13 13.29 -26.54 -26.89
CA ARG A 13 13.88 -26.39 -25.55
C ARG A 13 14.09 -24.93 -25.16
N ALA A 14 14.49 -24.07 -26.09
CA ALA A 14 14.64 -22.65 -25.87
C ALA A 14 13.29 -21.96 -25.66
N LEU A 15 12.25 -22.36 -26.39
CA LEU A 15 10.87 -21.85 -26.21
C LEU A 15 10.24 -22.35 -24.91
N ASP A 16 10.43 -23.63 -24.56
CA ASP A 16 9.94 -24.20 -23.30
C ASP A 16 10.65 -23.62 -22.08
N GLY A 17 11.96 -23.34 -22.19
CA GLY A 17 12.74 -22.64 -21.16
C GLY A 17 12.28 -21.19 -20.95
N ARG A 18 11.88 -20.52 -22.04
CA ARG A 18 11.34 -19.14 -21.96
C ARG A 18 9.92 -19.10 -21.39
N ALA A 19 9.09 -20.11 -21.72
CA ALA A 19 7.75 -20.24 -21.12
C ALA A 19 7.80 -20.55 -19.61
N LYS A 20 8.84 -21.29 -19.17
CA LYS A 20 9.02 -21.62 -17.75
C LYS A 20 9.58 -20.45 -16.93
N SER A 21 10.37 -19.56 -17.53
CA SER A 21 10.88 -18.35 -16.87
C SER A 21 9.83 -17.24 -16.75
N THR A 22 8.77 -17.24 -17.57
CA THR A 22 7.66 -16.28 -17.46
C THR A 22 6.60 -16.69 -16.44
N SER A 23 6.62 -17.91 -15.92
CA SER A 23 5.68 -18.38 -14.88
C SER A 23 6.16 -18.11 -13.45
N ASP A 24 7.39 -17.61 -13.26
CA ASP A 24 7.96 -17.26 -11.97
C ASP A 24 8.02 -15.73 -11.77
N GLU A 25 7.18 -14.97 -12.50
CA GLU A 25 6.94 -13.56 -12.20
C GLU A 25 6.26 -13.50 -10.84
N ALA A 26 7.00 -12.97 -9.85
CA ALA A 26 6.56 -12.85 -8.48
C ALA A 26 5.17 -12.18 -8.47
N LYS A 27 4.17 -12.96 -8.03
CA LYS A 27 2.82 -12.43 -7.83
C LYS A 27 2.92 -11.20 -6.95
N PRO A 28 2.35 -10.06 -7.34
CA PRO A 28 2.41 -8.86 -6.53
C PRO A 28 1.87 -9.13 -5.13
N ASP A 29 2.53 -8.61 -4.11
CA ASP A 29 2.09 -8.72 -2.73
C ASP A 29 0.63 -8.31 -2.59
N PRO A 30 -0.15 -8.98 -1.73
CA PRO A 30 -1.54 -8.60 -1.48
C PRO A 30 -1.64 -7.16 -0.98
N PRO A 31 -2.77 -6.48 -1.23
CA PRO A 31 -2.98 -5.13 -0.70
C PRO A 31 -2.92 -5.12 0.83
N LEU A 32 -2.30 -4.10 1.38
CA LEU A 32 -2.13 -3.94 2.81
C LEU A 32 -3.42 -3.44 3.46
N HIS A 33 -3.90 -4.17 4.47
CA HIS A 33 -5.12 -3.84 5.20
C HIS A 33 -4.79 -3.24 6.58
N TRP A 34 -4.80 -1.92 6.71
CA TRP A 34 -4.42 -1.17 7.90
C TRP A 34 -5.14 -1.59 9.19
N PRO A 35 -6.48 -1.81 9.20
CA PRO A 35 -7.19 -2.20 10.42
C PRO A 35 -6.69 -3.50 11.05
N SER A 36 -6.24 -4.45 10.24
CA SER A 36 -5.71 -5.74 10.71
C SER A 36 -4.19 -5.80 10.83
N LEU A 37 -3.49 -4.70 10.54
CA LEU A 37 -2.04 -4.68 10.56
C LEU A 37 -1.49 -4.80 11.97
N GLY A 38 -0.57 -5.76 12.19
CA GLY A 38 0.14 -5.91 13.46
C GLY A 38 1.18 -4.80 13.69
N ALA A 39 1.74 -4.73 14.90
CA ALA A 39 2.70 -3.69 15.26
C ALA A 39 3.98 -3.74 14.40
N ILE A 40 4.59 -4.93 14.24
CA ILE A 40 5.84 -5.07 13.49
C ILE A 40 5.71 -4.63 12.01
N PRO A 41 4.72 -5.12 11.23
CA PRO A 41 4.56 -4.63 9.87
C PRO A 41 4.14 -3.15 9.80
N ALA A 42 3.47 -2.59 10.82
CA ALA A 42 3.15 -1.18 10.88
C ALA A 42 4.40 -0.27 11.01
N GLU A 43 5.44 -0.74 11.70
CA GLU A 43 6.72 -0.02 11.84
C GLU A 43 7.37 0.29 10.47
N THR A 44 7.21 -0.61 9.51
CA THR A 44 7.71 -0.43 8.14
C THR A 44 6.71 0.32 7.25
N ALA A 45 5.42 0.00 7.40
CA ALA A 45 4.37 0.54 6.54
C ALA A 45 4.17 2.06 6.71
N TRP A 46 4.30 2.60 7.93
CA TRP A 46 4.14 4.03 8.18
C TRP A 46 5.15 4.92 7.45
N PRO A 47 6.47 4.70 7.57
CA PRO A 47 7.45 5.51 6.83
C PRO A 47 7.32 5.38 5.32
N GLU A 48 6.95 4.19 4.82
CA GLU A 48 6.73 3.96 3.40
C GLU A 48 5.52 4.72 2.87
N LEU A 49 4.39 4.68 3.60
CA LEU A 49 3.20 5.41 3.19
C LEU A 49 3.44 6.91 3.22
N ARG A 50 4.09 7.44 4.27
CA ARG A 50 4.44 8.85 4.37
C ARG A 50 5.27 9.31 3.18
N ARG A 51 6.37 8.62 2.89
CA ARG A 51 7.25 8.96 1.77
C ARG A 51 6.49 8.97 0.44
N TRP A 52 5.61 7.98 0.25
CA TRP A 52 4.79 7.90 -0.95
C TRP A 52 3.77 9.05 -1.04
N VAL A 53 3.11 9.42 0.06
CA VAL A 53 2.17 10.55 0.12
C VAL A 53 2.89 11.88 -0.17
N ASP A 54 4.07 12.10 0.41
CA ASP A 54 4.87 13.30 0.18
C ASP A 54 5.28 13.40 -1.30
N GLU A 55 5.65 12.27 -1.91
CA GLU A 55 5.97 12.21 -3.32
C GLU A 55 4.76 12.41 -4.22
N LEU A 56 3.61 11.83 -3.87
CA LEU A 56 2.35 12.02 -4.57
C LEU A 56 1.93 13.50 -4.58
N ARG A 57 1.99 14.18 -3.44
CA ARG A 57 1.67 15.60 -3.31
C ARG A 57 2.60 16.47 -4.16
N ARG A 58 3.89 16.11 -4.23
CA ARG A 58 4.86 16.83 -5.07
C ARG A 58 4.59 16.64 -6.56
N ARG A 59 4.17 15.44 -6.98
CA ARG A 59 3.79 15.15 -8.37
C ARG A 59 2.46 15.80 -8.79
N TYR A 60 1.53 15.94 -7.85
CA TYR A 60 0.17 16.42 -8.09
C TYR A 60 -0.18 17.59 -7.16
N PRO A 61 0.19 18.84 -7.53
CA PRO A 61 -0.06 20.02 -6.67
C PRO A 61 -1.53 20.28 -6.33
N GLY A 62 -2.48 19.69 -7.07
CA GLY A 62 -3.91 19.74 -6.76
C GLY A 62 -4.35 18.90 -5.54
N LEU A 63 -3.43 18.11 -4.97
CA LEU A 63 -3.62 17.45 -3.68
C LEU A 63 -3.22 18.40 -2.52
N ASP A 64 -3.94 19.50 -2.43
CA ASP A 64 -3.76 20.50 -1.37
C ASP A 64 -4.28 20.01 0.00
N SER A 65 -4.26 20.89 0.99
CA SER A 65 -4.71 20.59 2.35
C SER A 65 -6.20 20.24 2.46
N TYR A 66 -7.02 20.58 1.45
CA TYR A 66 -8.42 20.18 1.40
C TYR A 66 -8.65 18.77 0.87
N VAL A 67 -7.61 18.16 0.29
CA VAL A 67 -7.64 16.78 -0.23
C VAL A 67 -6.82 15.85 0.67
N VAL A 68 -5.58 16.26 0.98
CA VAL A 68 -4.68 15.50 1.87
C VAL A 68 -4.15 16.47 2.92
N PRO A 69 -4.83 16.62 4.06
CA PRO A 69 -4.42 17.52 5.13
C PRO A 69 -3.10 17.10 5.78
N ALA A 70 -2.44 18.02 6.48
CA ALA A 70 -1.17 17.72 7.16
C ALA A 70 -1.31 16.58 8.19
N CYS A 71 -2.47 16.48 8.84
CA CYS A 71 -2.81 15.45 9.82
C CYS A 71 -3.45 14.19 9.21
N TRP A 72 -3.29 13.93 7.91
CA TRP A 72 -3.92 12.79 7.22
C TRP A 72 -3.70 11.45 7.93
N TYR A 73 -2.56 11.26 8.57
CA TYR A 73 -2.17 10.04 9.28
C TYR A 73 -2.98 9.79 10.58
N GLU A 74 -3.61 10.81 11.13
CA GLU A 74 -4.47 10.69 12.31
C GLU A 74 -5.87 10.16 11.96
N HIS A 75 -6.21 10.09 10.68
CA HIS A 75 -7.53 9.74 10.17
C HIS A 75 -7.50 8.42 9.40
N GLU A 76 -8.04 7.37 10.00
CA GLU A 76 -8.03 6.01 9.43
C GLU A 76 -8.60 5.97 8.00
N SER A 77 -9.67 6.72 7.73
CA SER A 77 -10.29 6.78 6.39
C SER A 77 -9.32 7.29 5.33
N LEU A 78 -8.52 8.32 5.66
CA LEU A 78 -7.51 8.86 4.76
C LEU A 78 -6.34 7.89 4.59
N VAL A 79 -5.87 7.27 5.67
CA VAL A 79 -4.80 6.27 5.66
C VAL A 79 -5.16 5.10 4.75
N VAL A 80 -6.35 4.53 4.92
CA VAL A 80 -6.82 3.38 4.14
C VAL A 80 -6.96 3.73 2.65
N ALA A 81 -7.53 4.91 2.34
CA ALA A 81 -7.71 5.34 0.96
C ALA A 81 -6.36 5.62 0.26
N LEU A 82 -5.43 6.28 0.94
CA LEU A 82 -4.08 6.55 0.42
C LEU A 82 -3.28 5.26 0.22
N GLN A 83 -3.39 4.31 1.15
CA GLN A 83 -2.74 3.00 1.00
C GLN A 83 -3.30 2.23 -0.18
N ALA A 84 -4.62 2.18 -0.35
CA ALA A 84 -5.24 1.51 -1.49
C ALA A 84 -4.76 2.11 -2.83
N LEU A 85 -4.60 3.43 -2.89
CA LEU A 85 -4.08 4.11 -4.06
C LEU A 85 -2.59 3.79 -4.30
N LYS A 86 -1.78 3.72 -3.24
CA LYS A 86 -0.37 3.30 -3.30
C LYS A 86 -0.25 1.87 -3.85
N ASP A 87 -1.06 0.94 -3.35
CA ASP A 87 -1.04 -0.45 -3.80
C ASP A 87 -1.49 -0.57 -5.26
N HIS A 88 -2.48 0.23 -5.67
CA HIS A 88 -2.92 0.27 -7.06
C HIS A 88 -1.82 0.82 -7.98
N GLU A 89 -1.10 1.89 -7.59
CA GLU A 89 0.04 2.40 -8.35
C GLU A 89 1.11 1.34 -8.54
N ARG A 90 1.48 0.63 -7.46
CA ARG A 90 2.48 -0.44 -7.50
C ARG A 90 2.13 -1.53 -8.51
N VAL A 91 0.87 -1.94 -8.56
CA VAL A 91 0.40 -2.97 -9.51
C VAL A 91 0.29 -2.40 -10.93
N ALA A 92 -0.22 -1.19 -11.08
CA ALA A 92 -0.41 -0.55 -12.39
C ALA A 92 0.91 -0.29 -13.13
N TYR A 93 2.01 -0.11 -12.40
CA TYR A 93 3.34 0.12 -12.96
C TYR A 93 4.30 -1.06 -12.76
N ALA A 94 3.78 -2.24 -12.43
CA ALA A 94 4.60 -3.46 -12.40
C ALA A 94 5.09 -3.83 -13.81
N PRO A 95 6.26 -4.49 -13.96
CA PRO A 95 6.78 -4.88 -15.27
C PRO A 95 5.84 -5.73 -16.11
N SER A 96 4.98 -6.52 -15.47
CA SER A 96 3.97 -7.38 -16.10
C SER A 96 2.63 -6.66 -16.39
N ALA A 97 2.49 -5.39 -16.01
CA ALA A 97 1.24 -4.67 -16.14
C ALA A 97 0.88 -4.40 -17.62
N PRO A 98 -0.40 -4.55 -18.01
CA PRO A 98 -0.86 -4.18 -19.34
C PRO A 98 -0.63 -2.69 -19.64
N ALA A 99 -0.46 -2.33 -20.90
CA ALA A 99 -0.25 -0.94 -21.32
C ALA A 99 -1.39 0.03 -20.90
N SER A 100 -2.60 -0.48 -20.70
CA SER A 100 -3.74 0.31 -20.21
C SER A 100 -3.70 0.66 -18.73
N SER A 101 -2.89 -0.06 -17.92
CA SER A 101 -2.89 0.07 -16.46
C SER A 101 -2.57 1.48 -15.96
N GLY A 102 -1.72 2.23 -16.68
CA GLY A 102 -1.45 3.63 -16.35
C GLY A 102 -2.69 4.52 -16.46
N VAL A 103 -3.56 4.27 -17.46
CA VAL A 103 -4.84 4.99 -17.59
C VAL A 103 -5.79 4.61 -16.47
N ASP A 104 -5.83 3.33 -16.11
CA ASP A 104 -6.68 2.83 -15.03
C ASP A 104 -6.21 3.39 -13.67
N TRP A 105 -4.89 3.53 -13.46
CA TRP A 105 -4.36 4.22 -12.30
C TRP A 105 -4.82 5.68 -12.22
N HIS A 106 -4.77 6.44 -13.33
CA HIS A 106 -5.24 7.82 -13.33
C HIS A 106 -6.75 7.95 -13.08
N ARG A 107 -7.55 6.97 -13.49
CA ARG A 107 -8.99 6.92 -13.14
C ARG A 107 -9.16 6.69 -11.64
N ALA A 108 -8.47 5.68 -11.07
CA ALA A 108 -8.47 5.42 -9.64
C ALA A 108 -7.97 6.63 -8.84
N PHE A 109 -6.89 7.28 -9.28
CA PHE A 109 -6.36 8.50 -8.66
C PHE A 109 -7.41 9.61 -8.60
N ARG A 110 -8.12 9.88 -9.70
CA ARG A 110 -9.20 10.88 -9.73
C ARG A 110 -10.32 10.54 -8.75
N ASP A 111 -10.77 9.28 -8.74
CA ASP A 111 -11.90 8.84 -7.94
C ASP A 111 -11.54 8.84 -6.44
N VAL A 112 -10.34 8.36 -6.10
CA VAL A 112 -9.83 8.39 -4.72
C VAL A 112 -9.56 9.84 -4.26
N SER A 113 -9.07 10.72 -5.12
CA SER A 113 -8.87 12.14 -4.76
C SER A 113 -10.21 12.84 -4.45
N ALA A 114 -11.29 12.49 -5.16
CA ALA A 114 -12.63 12.98 -4.84
C ALA A 114 -13.11 12.45 -3.47
N LEU A 115 -12.87 11.18 -3.18
CA LEU A 115 -13.20 10.54 -1.91
C LEU A 115 -12.41 11.15 -0.74
N LEU A 116 -11.11 11.38 -0.91
CA LEU A 116 -10.25 12.05 0.08
C LEU A 116 -10.77 13.45 0.41
N ARG A 117 -11.16 14.22 -0.61
CA ARG A 117 -11.74 15.56 -0.41
C ARG A 117 -13.04 15.50 0.41
N GLN A 118 -13.90 14.52 0.15
CA GLN A 118 -15.11 14.29 0.92
C GLN A 118 -14.79 13.95 2.37
N PHE A 119 -13.90 12.99 2.62
CA PHE A 119 -13.48 12.64 3.97
C PHE A 119 -12.88 13.83 4.73
N THR A 120 -12.03 14.61 4.08
CA THR A 120 -11.40 15.79 4.70
C THR A 120 -12.44 16.85 5.07
N ALA A 121 -13.46 17.08 4.23
CA ALA A 121 -14.55 17.99 4.53
C ALA A 121 -15.37 17.53 5.74
N ASP A 122 -15.67 16.24 5.85
CA ASP A 122 -16.43 15.65 6.95
C ASP A 122 -15.67 15.71 8.29
N LEU A 123 -14.35 15.60 8.25
CA LEU A 123 -13.48 15.61 9.43
C LEU A 123 -13.37 17.00 10.09
N ARG A 124 -13.81 18.07 9.41
CA ARG A 124 -13.72 19.47 9.89
C ARG A 124 -12.31 19.84 10.39
N CYS A 125 -11.29 19.20 9.87
CA CYS A 125 -9.92 19.52 10.22
C CYS A 125 -9.62 20.95 9.78
N VAL A 126 -9.39 21.87 10.71
CA VAL A 126 -8.96 23.24 10.42
C VAL A 126 -7.48 23.19 10.06
N HIS A 127 -7.18 23.22 8.77
CA HIS A 127 -5.80 23.10 8.29
C HIS A 127 -5.28 24.45 7.87
N GLY A 128 -4.38 24.97 8.67
CA GLY A 128 -3.41 25.94 8.20
C GLY A 128 -2.34 25.23 7.31
N PRO A 129 -1.63 25.94 6.45
CA PRO A 129 -0.52 25.40 5.66
C PRO A 129 0.67 24.93 6.50
N GLU A 130 0.56 25.01 7.82
CA GLU A 130 1.62 24.83 8.77
C GLU A 130 1.67 23.40 9.28
N HIS A 131 2.82 22.82 9.02
CA HIS A 131 3.45 21.72 9.72
C HIS A 131 2.99 20.29 9.38
N LEU A 132 3.64 19.77 8.34
CA LEU A 132 4.19 18.42 8.41
C LEU A 132 5.40 18.48 9.37
N ASP A 133 5.15 18.70 10.65
CA ASP A 133 6.22 18.53 11.63
C ASP A 133 6.54 17.04 11.70
N SER A 134 7.77 16.72 11.33
CA SER A 134 8.27 15.33 11.36
C SER A 134 8.10 14.73 12.76
N ALA A 135 8.32 15.53 13.79
CA ALA A 135 8.21 15.12 15.18
C ALA A 135 6.77 14.70 15.54
N THR A 136 5.75 15.44 15.07
CA THR A 136 4.34 15.10 15.33
C THR A 136 3.93 13.78 14.67
N PHE A 137 4.41 13.51 13.45
CA PHE A 137 4.16 12.24 12.77
C PHE A 137 4.84 11.08 13.49
N ASP A 138 6.09 11.23 13.87
CA ASP A 138 6.86 10.18 14.55
C ASP A 138 6.26 9.84 15.91
N ASP A 139 5.83 10.85 16.67
CA ASP A 139 5.10 10.67 17.93
C ASP A 139 3.78 9.91 17.74
N PHE A 140 3.03 10.24 16.69
CA PHE A 140 1.81 9.51 16.35
C PHE A 140 2.10 8.04 16.04
N VAL A 141 3.10 7.77 15.20
CA VAL A 141 3.50 6.40 14.82
C VAL A 141 3.90 5.58 16.05
N LEU A 142 4.68 6.16 16.95
CA LEU A 142 5.08 5.48 18.20
C LEU A 142 3.86 5.13 19.07
N LYS A 143 2.87 6.03 19.17
CA LYS A 143 1.61 5.78 19.88
C LYS A 143 0.79 4.67 19.22
N ASP A 144 0.62 4.71 17.90
CA ASP A 144 -0.11 3.68 17.15
C ASP A 144 0.53 2.29 17.32
N ILE A 145 1.84 2.17 17.13
CA ILE A 145 2.57 0.91 17.31
C ILE A 145 2.41 0.38 18.74
N SER A 146 2.53 1.25 19.74
CA SER A 146 2.35 0.86 21.15
C SER A 146 0.93 0.36 21.42
N GLN A 147 -0.08 0.97 20.80
CA GLN A 147 -1.47 0.55 20.92
C GLN A 147 -1.70 -0.80 20.24
N ARG A 148 -1.14 -1.03 19.06
CA ARG A 148 -1.20 -2.34 18.36
C ARG A 148 -0.56 -3.46 19.18
N ARG A 149 0.58 -3.20 19.81
CA ARG A 149 1.24 -4.17 20.72
C ARG A 149 0.34 -4.52 21.91
N ARG A 150 -0.29 -3.53 22.54
CA ARG A 150 -1.23 -3.76 23.65
C ARG A 150 -2.44 -4.59 23.22
N ARG A 151 -3.05 -4.29 22.07
CA ARG A 151 -4.18 -5.08 21.55
C ARG A 151 -3.79 -6.54 21.31
N ALA A 152 -2.62 -6.80 20.73
CA ALA A 152 -2.13 -8.16 20.49
C ALA A 152 -1.92 -8.91 21.81
N ALA A 153 -1.36 -8.28 22.84
CA ALA A 153 -1.17 -8.87 24.16
C ALA A 153 -2.51 -9.23 24.84
N THR A 154 -3.52 -8.35 24.73
CA THR A 154 -4.86 -8.61 25.31
C THR A 154 -5.55 -9.80 24.63
N VAL A 155 -5.43 -9.92 23.30
CA VAL A 155 -6.00 -11.06 22.56
C VAL A 155 -5.31 -12.37 22.96
N ALA A 156 -3.98 -12.36 23.13
CA ALA A 156 -3.23 -13.54 23.56
C ALA A 156 -3.62 -14.03 24.96
N LEU A 157 -3.84 -13.10 25.90
CA LEU A 157 -4.28 -13.43 27.28
C LEU A 157 -5.69 -14.02 27.28
N GLY A 158 -6.64 -13.44 26.55
CA GLY A 158 -8.01 -13.98 26.45
C GLY A 158 -8.10 -15.37 25.81
N GLN A 159 -7.20 -15.71 24.88
CA GLN A 159 -7.14 -17.04 24.28
C GLN A 159 -6.57 -18.10 25.26
N SER A 160 -5.68 -17.69 26.14
CA SER A 160 -5.09 -18.61 27.15
C SER A 160 -6.12 -19.02 28.21
N GLU A 161 -7.03 -18.14 28.60
CA GLU A 161 -8.08 -18.45 29.61
C GLU A 161 -9.13 -19.41 29.03
N VAL A 162 -9.49 -19.30 27.76
CA VAL A 162 -10.46 -20.20 27.10
C VAL A 162 -9.89 -21.62 26.93
N SER A 163 -8.56 -21.75 26.74
CA SER A 163 -7.91 -23.05 26.59
C SER A 163 -7.75 -23.84 27.91
N THR A 164 -7.84 -23.18 29.06
CA THR A 164 -7.69 -23.81 30.39
C THR A 164 -9.00 -24.40 30.92
N ILE A 165 -10.15 -24.07 30.30
CA ILE A 165 -11.49 -24.52 30.72
C ILE A 165 -11.97 -25.78 29.97
N ARG A 166 -11.15 -26.38 29.15
CA ARG A 166 -11.44 -27.60 28.39
C ARG A 166 -10.61 -28.77 28.84
#